data_95d4cde680554bffcdccea08bd985532
#
_entry.id   95d4cde680554bffcdccea08bd985532
#
_cell.length_a   1.000
_cell.length_b   1.000
_cell.length_c   1.000
_cell.angle_alpha   90.00
_cell.angle_beta   90.00
_cell.angle_gamma   90.00
#
_symmetry.space_group_name_H-M   'P 1'
#
loop_
_entity.id
_entity.type
_entity.pdbx_description
1 polymer ?
#
loop_
_entity_poly.entity_id
_entity_poly.type
_entity_poly.pdbx_seq_one_letter_code
_entity_poly.pdbx_strand_id
1 'polypeptide(L)'
;KFQTNFGTGLYYDHPDFYIGFSMPNMLASDRVRLDNDVMTSIAENMYYYILAGYHWRIDSDVTIKPRLQWRLAKGNTPSADLTVAGNFAHRAELGITYRTEKAASAYVLFDIPNYYVAIGYGFESYFQSHLNLQSRNSHEFLVQFKW
;
A
#
# COMPACT_ATOMS: atom_id res chain seq x y z
N LYS A 1 22.02 19.97 -3.71
CA LYS A 1 20.80 20.73 -4.07
C LYS A 1 19.69 20.29 -3.11
N PHE A 2 19.22 21.19 -2.27
CA PHE A 2 18.14 20.89 -1.34
C PHE A 2 16.82 20.88 -2.12
N GLN A 3 16.02 19.83 -1.99
CA GLN A 3 14.70 19.71 -2.62
C GLN A 3 13.66 19.58 -1.53
N THR A 4 12.73 20.52 -1.50
CA THR A 4 11.59 20.50 -0.57
C THR A 4 10.40 19.89 -1.29
N ASN A 5 9.76 18.92 -0.67
CA ASN A 5 8.47 18.37 -1.09
C ASN A 5 7.55 18.30 0.11
N PHE A 6 6.26 18.47 -0.10
CA PHE A 6 5.27 18.29 0.94
C PHE A 6 4.04 17.58 0.37
N GLY A 7 3.34 16.91 1.24
CA GLY A 7 2.11 16.21 0.93
C GLY A 7 1.02 16.57 1.91
N THR A 8 -0.19 16.23 1.56
CA THR A 8 -1.36 16.37 2.43
C THR A 8 -2.23 15.14 2.37
N GLY A 9 -3.04 14.94 3.37
CA GLY A 9 -4.02 13.87 3.40
C GLY A 9 -5.12 14.17 4.41
N LEU A 10 -6.25 13.54 4.18
CA LEU A 10 -7.40 13.54 5.06
C LEU A 10 -7.80 12.09 5.31
N TYR A 11 -8.05 11.76 6.56
CA TYR A 11 -8.47 10.43 6.96
C TYR A 11 -9.66 10.55 7.90
N TYR A 12 -10.72 9.82 7.61
CA TYR A 12 -11.89 9.68 8.46
C TYR A 12 -11.97 8.24 8.92
N ASP A 13 -12.03 8.05 10.23
CA ASP A 13 -12.13 6.75 10.88
C ASP A 13 -13.43 6.63 11.67
N HIS A 14 -14.16 5.55 11.42
CA HIS A 14 -15.36 5.13 12.12
C HIS A 14 -15.16 3.70 12.61
N PRO A 15 -15.82 3.27 13.72
CA PRO A 15 -15.67 1.89 14.20
C PRO A 15 -15.91 0.78 13.16
N ASP A 16 -16.73 1.04 12.15
CA ASP A 16 -17.09 0.04 11.15
C ASP A 16 -16.44 0.27 9.79
N PHE A 17 -16.00 1.49 9.46
CA PHE A 17 -15.38 1.80 8.17
C PHE A 17 -14.42 2.97 8.27
N TYR A 18 -13.57 3.09 7.30
CA TYR A 18 -12.70 4.25 7.14
C TYR A 18 -12.58 4.65 5.68
N ILE A 19 -12.30 5.93 5.47
CA ILE A 19 -11.98 6.49 4.16
C ILE A 19 -10.83 7.47 4.29
N GLY A 20 -9.91 7.42 3.35
CA GLY A 20 -8.76 8.30 3.30
C GLY A 20 -8.51 8.83 1.90
N PHE A 21 -7.97 10.02 1.86
CA PHE A 21 -7.42 10.63 0.66
C PHE A 21 -6.04 11.18 0.98
N SER A 22 -5.08 10.96 0.09
CA SER A 22 -3.75 11.55 0.27
C SER A 22 -3.10 11.91 -1.05
N MET A 23 -2.29 12.96 -0.99
CA MET A 23 -1.45 13.46 -2.05
C MET A 23 -0.05 13.70 -1.48
N PRO A 24 0.83 12.68 -1.49
CA PRO A 24 2.12 12.75 -0.82
C PRO A 24 3.11 13.69 -1.49
N ASN A 25 2.96 13.94 -2.79
CA ASN A 25 3.86 14.77 -3.58
C ASN A 25 3.06 15.89 -4.26
N MET A 26 2.96 17.05 -3.61
CA MET A 26 2.24 18.21 -4.16
C MET A 26 3.11 19.06 -5.08
N LEU A 27 4.43 19.05 -4.88
CA LEU A 27 5.36 19.74 -5.76
C LEU A 27 5.91 18.74 -6.78
N ALA A 28 5.24 18.68 -7.94
CA ALA A 28 5.81 18.01 -9.10
C ALA A 28 7.03 18.82 -9.57
N SER A 29 8.21 18.23 -9.48
CA SER A 29 9.45 18.86 -9.94
C SER A 29 9.93 18.14 -11.19
N ASP A 30 10.00 18.88 -12.30
CA ASP A 30 10.68 18.40 -13.50
C ASP A 30 12.18 18.30 -13.20
N ARG A 31 12.69 17.10 -13.07
CA ARG A 31 14.13 16.86 -12.90
C ARG A 31 14.78 16.81 -14.25
N VAL A 32 15.50 17.87 -14.60
CA VAL A 32 16.43 17.84 -15.70
C VAL A 32 17.79 17.38 -15.17
N ARG A 33 18.22 16.20 -15.54
CA ARG A 33 19.55 15.68 -15.26
C ARG A 33 20.38 15.80 -16.52
N LEU A 34 21.45 16.59 -16.44
CA LEU A 34 22.51 16.65 -17.46
C LEU A 34 23.54 15.60 -17.06
N ASP A 35 23.63 14.52 -17.81
CA ASP A 35 24.69 13.53 -17.69
C ASP A 35 25.23 13.28 -19.10
N ASN A 36 26.52 13.61 -19.33
CA ASN A 36 27.24 13.46 -20.60
C ASN A 36 26.45 13.97 -21.84
N ASP A 37 26.02 15.23 -21.83
CA ASP A 37 25.26 15.89 -22.91
C ASP A 37 23.89 15.29 -23.25
N VAL A 38 23.38 14.35 -22.45
CA VAL A 38 22.03 13.84 -22.59
C VAL A 38 21.12 14.50 -21.56
N MET A 39 20.14 15.28 -22.01
CA MET A 39 19.08 15.82 -21.16
C MET A 39 18.03 14.73 -20.87
N THR A 40 18.05 14.19 -19.68
CA THR A 40 16.97 13.31 -19.21
C THR A 40 16.04 14.11 -18.30
N SER A 41 14.82 14.37 -18.78
CA SER A 41 13.75 14.96 -17.97
C SER A 41 12.98 13.84 -17.26
N ILE A 42 13.08 13.78 -15.93
CA ILE A 42 12.26 12.89 -15.11
C ILE A 42 11.14 13.74 -14.52
N ALA A 43 9.96 13.67 -15.12
CA ALA A 43 8.76 14.28 -14.54
C ALA A 43 8.35 13.49 -13.28
N GLU A 44 8.40 14.12 -12.12
CA GLU A 44 7.79 13.57 -10.93
C GLU A 44 6.27 13.75 -11.03
N ASN A 45 5.56 12.64 -11.23
CA ASN A 45 4.09 12.66 -11.31
C ASN A 45 3.47 12.91 -9.94
N MET A 46 2.43 13.73 -9.91
CA MET A 46 1.56 13.83 -8.74
C MET A 46 0.76 12.54 -8.60
N TYR A 47 0.82 11.95 -7.42
CA TYR A 47 0.02 10.77 -7.06
C TYR A 47 -1.11 11.16 -6.13
N TYR A 48 -2.29 10.62 -6.41
CA TYR A 48 -3.46 10.72 -5.55
C TYR A 48 -3.83 9.31 -5.10
N TYR A 49 -4.07 9.16 -3.81
CA TYR A 49 -4.50 7.90 -3.22
C TYR A 49 -5.87 8.08 -2.59
N ILE A 50 -6.76 7.18 -2.91
CA ILE A 50 -8.04 7.02 -2.22
C ILE A 50 -8.01 5.67 -1.54
N LEU A 51 -8.29 5.65 -0.26
CA LEU A 51 -8.32 4.46 0.57
C LEU A 51 -9.70 4.32 1.19
N ALA A 52 -10.29 3.14 1.12
CA ALA A 52 -11.53 2.83 1.82
C ALA A 52 -11.47 1.40 2.36
N GLY A 53 -12.06 1.20 3.52
CA GLY A 53 -12.15 -0.12 4.12
C GLY A 53 -13.35 -0.24 5.04
N TYR A 54 -13.73 -1.48 5.29
CA TYR A 54 -14.84 -1.83 6.15
C TYR A 54 -14.42 -2.89 7.16
N HIS A 55 -14.97 -2.84 8.38
CA HIS A 55 -14.76 -3.83 9.43
C HIS A 55 -16.06 -4.62 9.64
N TRP A 56 -16.17 -5.73 8.95
CA TRP A 56 -17.32 -6.60 9.08
C TRP A 56 -17.09 -7.59 10.23
N ARG A 57 -17.63 -7.27 11.39
CA ARG A 57 -17.58 -8.14 12.56
C ARG A 57 -18.59 -9.26 12.40
N ILE A 58 -18.10 -10.49 12.26
CA ILE A 58 -18.96 -11.70 12.17
C ILE A 58 -19.36 -12.13 13.56
N ASP A 59 -18.38 -12.17 14.48
CA ASP A 59 -18.58 -12.44 15.90
C ASP A 59 -17.53 -11.71 16.74
N SER A 60 -17.38 -12.08 18.02
CA SER A 60 -16.40 -11.49 18.94
C SER A 60 -14.95 -11.74 18.53
N ASP A 61 -14.70 -12.83 17.81
CA ASP A 61 -13.35 -13.31 17.51
C ASP A 61 -12.97 -13.15 16.04
N VAL A 62 -13.94 -12.94 15.15
CA VAL A 62 -13.71 -12.90 13.71
C VAL A 62 -14.21 -11.60 13.11
N THR A 63 -13.30 -10.88 12.48
CA THR A 63 -13.60 -9.66 11.70
C THR A 63 -13.03 -9.78 10.30
N ILE A 64 -13.88 -9.63 9.29
CA ILE A 64 -13.45 -9.55 7.88
C ILE A 64 -13.26 -8.08 7.52
N LYS A 65 -12.15 -7.77 6.86
CA LYS A 65 -11.72 -6.41 6.53
C LYS A 65 -11.48 -6.26 5.03
N PRO A 66 -12.51 -6.05 4.20
CA PRO A 66 -12.32 -5.62 2.83
C PRO A 66 -11.73 -4.21 2.78
N ARG A 67 -10.75 -4.00 1.90
CA ARG A 67 -10.07 -2.72 1.67
C ARG A 67 -9.89 -2.48 0.19
N LEU A 68 -10.05 -1.23 -0.22
CA LEU A 68 -9.76 -0.75 -1.55
C LEU A 68 -8.78 0.41 -1.45
N GLN A 69 -7.70 0.34 -2.18
CA GLN A 69 -6.80 1.47 -2.39
C GLN A 69 -6.73 1.78 -3.88
N TRP A 70 -7.05 3.00 -4.24
CA TRP A 70 -6.99 3.48 -5.60
C TRP A 70 -5.87 4.50 -5.75
N ARG A 71 -4.99 4.26 -6.70
CA ARG A 71 -3.86 5.13 -7.02
C ARG A 71 -4.07 5.75 -8.41
N LEU A 72 -4.07 7.06 -8.45
CA LEU A 72 -4.19 7.87 -9.64
C LEU A 72 -2.90 8.67 -9.83
N ALA A 73 -2.40 8.73 -11.05
CA ALA A 73 -1.27 9.59 -11.40
C ALA A 73 -1.54 10.23 -12.75
N LYS A 74 -1.19 11.50 -12.88
CA LYS A 74 -1.33 12.22 -14.15
C LYS A 74 -0.42 11.56 -15.19
N GLY A 75 -1.00 11.14 -16.31
CA GLY A 75 -0.25 10.49 -17.40
C GLY A 75 0.01 9.00 -17.26
N ASN A 76 -0.39 8.37 -16.15
CA ASN A 76 -0.26 6.94 -15.93
C ASN A 76 -1.64 6.25 -15.86
N THR A 77 -1.65 4.96 -16.16
CA THR A 77 -2.87 4.16 -15.98
C THR A 77 -3.20 4.08 -14.49
N PRO A 78 -4.47 4.36 -14.10
CA PRO A 78 -4.89 4.18 -12.71
C PRO A 78 -4.68 2.74 -12.25
N SER A 79 -4.26 2.56 -11.01
CA SER A 79 -4.18 1.23 -10.41
C SER A 79 -5.04 1.13 -9.14
N ALA A 80 -5.59 -0.05 -8.91
CA ALA A 80 -6.38 -0.34 -7.73
C ALA A 80 -5.87 -1.63 -7.07
N ASP A 81 -5.77 -1.58 -5.75
CA ASP A 81 -5.45 -2.72 -4.90
C ASP A 81 -6.71 -3.09 -4.12
N LEU A 82 -7.22 -4.29 -4.34
CA LEU A 82 -8.33 -4.87 -3.59
C LEU A 82 -7.79 -5.88 -2.59
N THR A 83 -8.01 -5.65 -1.32
CA THR A 83 -7.56 -6.52 -0.23
C THR A 83 -8.76 -7.10 0.51
N VAL A 84 -8.69 -8.36 0.85
CA VAL A 84 -9.57 -8.98 1.85
C VAL A 84 -8.70 -9.57 2.93
N ALA A 85 -8.95 -9.18 4.17
CA ALA A 85 -8.25 -9.70 5.33
C ALA A 85 -9.24 -10.24 6.35
N GLY A 86 -8.81 -11.25 7.09
CA GLY A 86 -9.52 -11.81 8.25
C GLY A 86 -8.68 -11.60 9.50
N ASN A 87 -9.25 -10.99 10.53
CA ASN A 87 -8.66 -10.91 11.85
C ASN A 87 -9.32 -11.94 12.76
N PHE A 88 -8.51 -12.72 13.48
CA PHE A 88 -8.94 -13.86 14.29
C PHE A 88 -8.49 -13.65 15.73
N ALA A 89 -9.44 -13.71 16.66
CA ALA A 89 -9.24 -13.58 18.10
C ALA A 89 -8.38 -12.37 18.51
N HIS A 90 -8.39 -11.31 17.71
CA HIS A 90 -7.53 -10.12 17.87
C HIS A 90 -6.02 -10.43 17.96
N ARG A 91 -5.59 -11.62 17.50
CA ARG A 91 -4.19 -12.08 17.60
C ARG A 91 -3.53 -12.34 16.26
N ALA A 92 -4.30 -12.75 15.27
CA ALA A 92 -3.78 -13.04 13.95
C ALA A 92 -4.59 -12.31 12.88
N GLU A 93 -3.92 -11.73 11.90
CA GLU A 93 -4.56 -11.21 10.70
C GLU A 93 -3.92 -11.86 9.47
N LEU A 94 -4.75 -12.39 8.59
CA LEU A 94 -4.36 -12.93 7.29
C LEU A 94 -5.02 -12.09 6.21
N GLY A 95 -4.28 -11.69 5.20
CA GLY A 95 -4.82 -10.91 4.10
C GLY A 95 -4.26 -11.32 2.75
N ILE A 96 -5.11 -11.17 1.74
CA ILE A 96 -4.74 -11.30 0.34
C ILE A 96 -5.09 -10.02 -0.39
N THR A 97 -4.23 -9.60 -1.31
CA THR A 97 -4.43 -8.41 -2.13
C THR A 97 -4.28 -8.77 -3.59
N TYR A 98 -5.19 -8.29 -4.40
CA TYR A 98 -5.06 -8.28 -5.85
C TYR A 98 -4.86 -6.85 -6.33
N ARG A 99 -3.82 -6.63 -7.15
CA ARG A 99 -3.50 -5.36 -7.78
C ARG A 99 -3.81 -5.43 -9.26
N THR A 100 -4.50 -4.41 -9.78
CA THR A 100 -4.86 -4.34 -11.21
C THR A 100 -3.65 -4.31 -12.15
N GLU A 101 -2.48 -3.92 -11.65
CA GLU A 101 -1.19 -4.00 -12.37
C GLU A 101 -0.63 -5.44 -12.45
N LYS A 102 -1.51 -6.43 -12.27
CA LYS A 102 -1.21 -7.87 -12.38
C LYS A 102 -0.20 -8.36 -11.34
N ALA A 103 -0.40 -7.95 -10.11
CA ALA A 103 0.29 -8.48 -8.95
C ALA A 103 -0.73 -9.03 -7.94
N ALA A 104 -0.29 -10.01 -7.17
CA ALA A 104 -1.01 -10.44 -5.98
C ALA A 104 -0.04 -10.53 -4.82
N SER A 105 -0.55 -10.23 -3.64
CA SER A 105 0.19 -10.39 -2.40
C SER A 105 -0.65 -11.08 -1.34
N ALA A 106 0.04 -11.71 -0.41
CA ALA A 106 -0.54 -12.27 0.79
C ALA A 106 0.31 -11.85 1.99
N TYR A 107 -0.33 -11.68 3.13
CA TYR A 107 0.38 -11.36 4.37
C TYR A 107 -0.24 -12.07 5.55
N VAL A 108 0.59 -12.24 6.57
CA VAL A 108 0.19 -12.67 7.91
C VAL A 108 0.77 -11.71 8.92
N LEU A 109 -0.02 -11.38 9.94
CA LEU A 109 0.39 -10.57 11.08
C LEU A 109 -0.03 -11.27 12.35
N PHE A 110 0.88 -11.40 13.31
CA PHE A 110 0.63 -11.97 14.62
C PHE A 110 0.86 -10.95 15.72
N ASP A 111 -0.15 -10.70 16.53
CA ASP A 111 -0.03 -9.96 17.77
C ASP A 111 0.53 -10.85 18.88
N ILE A 112 1.60 -10.38 19.52
CA ILE A 112 2.19 -11.05 20.67
C ILE A 112 1.60 -10.41 21.93
N PRO A 113 0.65 -11.10 22.61
CA PRO A 113 0.02 -10.56 23.80
C PRO A 113 1.07 -10.22 24.87
N ASN A 114 0.83 -9.18 25.63
CA ASN A 114 1.67 -8.70 26.74
C ASN A 114 3.00 -8.02 26.37
N TYR A 115 3.42 -8.04 25.10
CA TYR A 115 4.66 -7.39 24.68
C TYR A 115 4.45 -6.11 23.86
N TYR A 116 3.18 -5.77 23.57
CA TYR A 116 2.84 -4.62 22.72
C TYR A 116 3.57 -4.65 21.36
N VAL A 117 3.79 -5.86 20.84
CA VAL A 117 4.51 -6.08 19.59
C VAL A 117 3.65 -6.96 18.68
N ALA A 118 3.62 -6.63 17.39
CA ALA A 118 3.16 -7.52 16.36
C ALA A 118 4.28 -7.81 15.37
N ILE A 119 4.33 -9.02 14.88
CA ILE A 119 5.26 -9.48 13.83
C ILE A 119 4.47 -9.92 12.61
N GLY A 120 4.99 -9.63 11.44
CA GLY A 120 4.32 -9.99 10.20
C GLY A 120 5.28 -10.42 9.12
N TYR A 121 4.70 -11.09 8.15
CA TYR A 121 5.37 -11.49 6.92
C TYR A 121 4.44 -11.26 5.74
N GLY A 122 4.99 -10.68 4.68
CA GLY A 122 4.31 -10.44 3.41
C GLY A 122 5.06 -11.08 2.25
N PHE A 123 4.30 -11.54 1.28
CA PHE A 123 4.78 -12.06 0.01
C PHE A 123 4.02 -11.39 -1.13
N GLU A 124 4.73 -10.89 -2.14
CA GLU A 124 4.14 -10.32 -3.35
C GLU A 124 4.72 -10.99 -4.58
N SER A 125 3.86 -11.28 -5.57
CA SER A 125 4.22 -11.87 -6.85
C SER A 125 3.60 -11.09 -8.00
N TYR A 126 4.38 -10.84 -9.05
CA TYR A 126 3.95 -10.18 -10.29
C TYR A 126 3.73 -11.20 -11.39
N PHE A 127 2.54 -11.17 -12.03
CA PHE A 127 2.13 -12.18 -13.03
C PHE A 127 2.56 -11.85 -14.46
N GLN A 128 3.06 -10.64 -14.73
CA GLN A 128 3.41 -10.21 -16.07
C GLN A 128 4.80 -9.60 -16.14
N SER A 129 5.65 -10.25 -16.94
CA SER A 129 6.88 -9.67 -17.45
C SER A 129 6.76 -9.58 -18.96
N HIS A 130 6.70 -8.36 -19.51
CA HIS A 130 6.76 -8.13 -20.97
C HIS A 130 8.16 -8.34 -21.58
N LEU A 131 9.13 -8.51 -20.73
CA LEU A 131 10.51 -8.85 -21.09
C LEU A 131 10.83 -10.07 -20.23
N ASN A 132 11.34 -11.13 -20.80
CA ASN A 132 11.77 -12.39 -20.18
C ASN A 132 12.62 -12.26 -18.90
N LEU A 133 12.31 -11.29 -18.08
CA LEU A 133 12.89 -11.06 -16.78
C LEU A 133 12.07 -11.85 -15.77
N GLN A 134 12.75 -12.71 -15.05
CA GLN A 134 12.30 -13.52 -13.92
C GLN A 134 11.15 -12.87 -13.14
N SER A 135 10.10 -13.68 -12.84
CA SER A 135 9.04 -13.27 -11.92
C SER A 135 9.67 -12.67 -10.66
N ARG A 136 9.44 -11.38 -10.43
CA ARG A 136 9.95 -10.72 -9.25
C ARG A 136 8.99 -11.00 -8.10
N ASN A 137 9.43 -11.86 -7.21
CA ASN A 137 8.78 -12.05 -5.93
C ASN A 137 9.43 -11.12 -4.91
N SER A 138 8.63 -10.54 -4.04
CA SER A 138 9.09 -9.75 -2.90
C SER A 138 8.70 -10.43 -1.60
N HIS A 139 9.58 -10.36 -0.63
CA HIS A 139 9.38 -10.88 0.71
C HIS A 139 9.61 -9.74 1.71
N GLU A 140 8.66 -9.51 2.59
CA GLU A 140 8.72 -8.42 3.56
C GLU A 140 8.50 -8.95 4.97
N PHE A 141 9.27 -8.43 5.91
CA PHE A 141 9.10 -8.67 7.33
C PHE A 141 8.68 -7.37 8.00
N LEU A 142 7.69 -7.44 8.86
CA LEU A 142 7.15 -6.32 9.61
C LEU A 142 7.29 -6.57 11.10
N VAL A 143 7.72 -5.53 11.81
CA VAL A 143 7.63 -5.46 13.28
C VAL A 143 6.92 -4.18 13.64
N GLN A 144 5.84 -4.27 14.38
CA GLN A 144 5.02 -3.15 14.83
C GLN A 144 5.05 -3.08 16.36
N PHE A 145 5.39 -1.91 16.89
CA PHE A 145 5.26 -1.62 18.32
C PHE A 145 3.95 -0.89 18.56
N LYS A 146 3.24 -1.29 19.62
CA LYS A 146 1.99 -0.68 20.07
C LYS A 146 2.25 0.00 21.40
N TRP A 147 1.76 1.21 21.62
CA TRP A 147 1.86 1.96 22.90
C TRP A 147 0.50 2.49 23.31
#